data_3f9b4791311a134b3fafa9ceedaa6c6d
#
_entry.id   3f9b4791311a134b3fafa9ceedaa6c6d
#
_cell.length_a   1.000
_cell.length_b   1.000
_cell.length_c   1.000
_cell.angle_alpha   90.00
_cell.angle_beta   90.00
_cell.angle_gamma   90.00
#
_symmetry.space_group_name_H-M   'P 1'
#
loop_
_entity.id
_entity.type
_entity.pdbx_description
1 polymer ?
#
loop_
_entity_poly.entity_id
_entity_poly.type
_entity_poly.pdbx_seq_one_letter_code
_entity_poly.pdbx_strand_id
1 'polypeptide(L)'
;QITSLNSFNTGPNSFGEINIISANSSTVNVNGNNHNTKVYINNNLIIDSSYFNYKTLHLKYDFPTSNIFSVTEYKHEISDIGQGTDYQNIASINLFYPHTFDFSPYNKIHFGLPFIANQKQRITLTHLPNSNGDIRLYILDDVNKIVPITNHNNFWEVVIPTAINDTII
;
A
#
# COMPACT_ATOMS: atom_id res chain seq x y z
N GLN A 1 -5.21 8.14 10.10
CA GLN A 1 -5.58 8.51 8.73
C GLN A 1 -4.36 8.48 7.83
N ILE A 2 -4.54 8.04 6.60
CA ILE A 2 -3.50 7.94 5.58
C ILE A 2 -3.91 8.83 4.41
N THR A 3 -3.01 9.70 3.96
CA THR A 3 -3.23 10.47 2.74
C THR A 3 -2.93 9.58 1.54
N SER A 4 -3.94 9.37 0.69
CA SER A 4 -3.89 8.47 -0.48
C SER A 4 -4.29 9.25 -1.73
N LEU A 5 -3.44 10.21 -2.11
CA LEU A 5 -3.71 11.07 -3.26
C LEU A 5 -3.58 10.30 -4.58
N ASN A 6 -4.34 10.73 -5.57
CA ASN A 6 -4.25 10.24 -6.95
C ASN A 6 -4.46 8.72 -7.10
N SER A 7 -5.28 8.11 -6.22
CA SER A 7 -5.65 6.71 -6.36
C SER A 7 -6.41 6.46 -7.67
N PHE A 8 -6.10 5.33 -8.33
CA PHE A 8 -6.80 4.90 -9.53
C PHE A 8 -7.97 3.99 -9.16
N ASN A 9 -9.11 4.59 -8.79
CA ASN A 9 -10.26 3.92 -8.17
C ASN A 9 -10.91 2.83 -9.02
N THR A 10 -10.72 2.84 -10.33
CA THR A 10 -11.18 1.81 -11.26
C THR A 10 -10.08 0.80 -11.61
N GLY A 11 -8.95 0.89 -10.94
CA GLY A 11 -7.81 -0.02 -11.11
C GLY A 11 -8.03 -1.38 -10.44
N PRO A 12 -6.99 -2.22 -10.45
CA PRO A 12 -7.02 -3.48 -9.71
C PRO A 12 -7.18 -3.23 -8.20
N ASN A 13 -7.49 -4.29 -7.45
CA ASN A 13 -7.61 -4.21 -6.01
C ASN A 13 -6.34 -3.65 -5.36
N SER A 14 -6.57 -2.89 -4.31
CA SER A 14 -5.54 -2.48 -3.36
C SER A 14 -5.26 -3.63 -2.39
N PHE A 15 -4.07 -3.65 -1.82
CA PHE A 15 -3.76 -4.57 -0.74
C PHE A 15 -3.05 -3.86 0.41
N GLY A 16 -3.13 -4.46 1.57
CA GLY A 16 -2.46 -3.95 2.75
C GLY A 16 -1.78 -5.05 3.54
N GLU A 17 -0.84 -4.62 4.36
CA GLU A 17 -0.17 -5.46 5.33
C GLU A 17 -0.20 -4.77 6.69
N ILE A 18 -0.53 -5.51 7.72
CA ILE A 18 -0.47 -5.03 9.10
C ILE A 18 0.31 -6.02 9.95
N ASN A 19 1.22 -5.51 10.74
CA ASN A 19 1.95 -6.25 11.75
C ASN A 19 1.44 -5.86 13.12
N ILE A 20 0.90 -6.83 13.86
CA ILE A 20 0.32 -6.65 15.19
C ILE A 20 1.08 -7.54 16.17
N ILE A 21 1.37 -7.01 17.34
CA ILE A 21 2.00 -7.73 18.44
C ILE A 21 1.00 -7.76 19.59
N SER A 22 0.60 -8.96 20.05
CA SER A 22 -0.16 -9.08 21.28
C SER A 22 0.71 -8.77 22.48
N ALA A 23 0.22 -7.95 23.39
CA ALA A 23 0.98 -7.41 24.49
C ALA A 23 0.64 -8.05 25.84
N ASN A 24 -0.34 -8.95 25.88
CA ASN A 24 -0.69 -9.70 27.08
C ASN A 24 -1.07 -11.14 26.75
N SER A 25 -0.92 -11.99 27.74
CA SER A 25 -1.46 -13.35 27.73
C SER A 25 -2.56 -13.42 28.77
N SER A 26 -3.81 -13.48 28.33
CA SER A 26 -4.91 -13.86 29.21
C SER A 26 -4.88 -15.37 29.46
N THR A 27 -5.12 -15.77 30.68
CA THR A 27 -5.29 -17.20 31.03
C THR A 27 -6.63 -17.74 30.58
N VAL A 28 -7.54 -16.87 30.17
CA VAL A 28 -8.90 -17.24 29.84
C VAL A 28 -9.04 -17.38 28.35
N ASN A 29 -9.53 -18.52 27.97
CA ASN A 29 -9.63 -18.97 26.58
C ASN A 29 -11.11 -19.15 26.26
N VAL A 30 -11.62 -18.35 25.34
CA VAL A 30 -12.97 -18.48 24.79
C VAL A 30 -12.86 -19.14 23.41
N ASN A 31 -13.34 -20.37 23.30
CA ASN A 31 -13.25 -21.16 22.07
C ASN A 31 -11.83 -21.30 21.51
N GLY A 32 -10.83 -21.40 22.39
CA GLY A 32 -9.44 -21.53 21.95
C GLY A 32 -8.71 -20.21 21.68
N ASN A 33 -9.35 -19.05 21.87
CA ASN A 33 -8.78 -17.74 21.63
C ASN A 33 -8.90 -16.80 22.84
N ASN A 34 -7.99 -15.86 22.95
CA ASN A 34 -8.02 -14.80 23.97
C ASN A 34 -7.77 -13.40 23.39
N HIS A 35 -7.63 -13.30 22.10
CA HIS A 35 -7.49 -12.06 21.35
C HIS A 35 -8.41 -12.04 20.14
N ASN A 36 -8.96 -10.87 19.85
CA ASN A 36 -9.63 -10.60 18.59
C ASN A 36 -9.20 -9.23 18.05
N THR A 37 -8.87 -9.19 16.76
CA THR A 37 -8.49 -7.98 16.05
C THR A 37 -9.41 -7.76 14.86
N LYS A 38 -9.94 -6.54 14.74
CA LYS A 38 -10.68 -6.11 13.55
C LYS A 38 -10.00 -4.92 12.91
N VAL A 39 -9.92 -4.96 11.60
CA VAL A 39 -9.34 -3.88 10.80
C VAL A 39 -10.37 -3.37 9.82
N TYR A 40 -10.53 -2.06 9.77
CA TYR A 40 -11.44 -1.39 8.87
C TYR A 40 -10.69 -0.38 8.00
N ILE A 41 -11.10 -0.27 6.75
CA ILE A 41 -10.75 0.79 5.82
C ILE A 41 -12.02 1.58 5.50
N ASN A 42 -12.06 2.86 5.85
CA ASN A 42 -13.23 3.73 5.64
C ASN A 42 -14.55 3.05 6.08
N ASN A 43 -14.57 2.54 7.32
CA ASN A 43 -15.68 1.79 7.93
C ASN A 43 -16.01 0.42 7.31
N ASN A 44 -15.34 -0.01 6.26
CA ASN A 44 -15.50 -1.36 5.72
C ASN A 44 -14.62 -2.33 6.51
N LEU A 45 -15.23 -3.37 7.08
CA LEU A 45 -14.51 -4.44 7.77
C LEU A 45 -13.71 -5.26 6.74
N ILE A 46 -12.39 -5.30 6.94
CA ILE A 46 -11.47 -6.00 6.05
C ILE A 46 -10.91 -7.26 6.71
N ILE A 47 -10.63 -7.18 8.01
CA ILE A 47 -10.09 -8.30 8.79
C ILE A 47 -10.92 -8.46 10.06
N ASP A 48 -11.30 -9.69 10.36
CA ASP A 48 -11.77 -10.14 11.68
C ASP A 48 -11.03 -11.43 12.00
N SER A 49 -10.10 -11.35 12.95
CA SER A 49 -9.21 -12.47 13.27
C SER A 49 -9.10 -12.68 14.78
N SER A 50 -9.29 -13.91 15.20
CA SER A 50 -9.10 -14.31 16.60
C SER A 50 -7.91 -15.25 16.74
N TYR A 51 -7.19 -15.12 17.83
CA TYR A 51 -6.00 -15.91 18.09
C TYR A 51 -5.73 -16.09 19.58
N PHE A 52 -4.81 -16.99 19.89
CA PHE A 52 -4.46 -17.34 21.27
C PHE A 52 -3.01 -16.99 21.56
N ASN A 53 -2.79 -16.50 22.79
CA ASN A 53 -1.49 -16.27 23.41
C ASN A 53 -0.67 -15.12 22.74
N TYR A 54 0.53 -14.87 23.24
CA TYR A 54 1.46 -13.92 22.65
C TYR A 54 1.80 -14.31 21.20
N LYS A 55 1.50 -13.44 20.26
CA LYS A 55 1.81 -13.64 18.85
C LYS A 55 2.20 -12.34 18.18
N THR A 56 3.08 -12.47 17.19
CA THR A 56 3.23 -11.47 16.14
C THR A 56 2.41 -11.94 14.94
N LEU A 57 1.44 -11.14 14.55
CA LEU A 57 0.60 -11.38 13.39
C LEU A 57 1.10 -10.58 12.22
N HIS A 58 1.28 -11.23 11.07
CA HIS A 58 1.49 -10.61 9.78
C HIS A 58 0.24 -10.85 8.93
N LEU A 59 -0.64 -9.87 8.91
CA LEU A 59 -1.91 -9.99 8.20
C LEU A 59 -1.81 -9.25 6.87
N LYS A 60 -2.14 -9.95 5.79
CA LYS A 60 -2.27 -9.42 4.44
C LYS A 60 -3.73 -9.46 4.04
N TYR A 61 -4.18 -8.45 3.34
CA TYR A 61 -5.58 -8.33 2.95
C TYR A 61 -5.72 -7.55 1.65
N ASP A 62 -6.68 -7.96 0.83
CA ASP A 62 -7.06 -7.30 -0.41
C ASP A 62 -8.40 -6.60 -0.23
N PHE A 63 -8.59 -5.49 -0.92
CA PHE A 63 -9.85 -4.77 -0.92
C PHE A 63 -10.00 -3.92 -2.19
N PRO A 64 -11.25 -3.59 -2.58
CA PRO A 64 -11.49 -2.76 -3.75
C PRO A 64 -10.83 -1.39 -3.63
N THR A 65 -10.11 -0.95 -4.66
CA THR A 65 -9.46 0.37 -4.68
C THR A 65 -10.46 1.52 -4.59
N SER A 66 -11.72 1.29 -4.96
CA SER A 66 -12.82 2.24 -4.75
C SER A 66 -13.05 2.60 -3.27
N ASN A 67 -12.51 1.84 -2.33
CA ASN A 67 -12.53 2.15 -0.90
C ASN A 67 -11.39 3.12 -0.49
N ILE A 68 -10.50 3.49 -1.40
CA ILE A 68 -9.45 4.48 -1.18
C ILE A 68 -9.98 5.87 -1.53
N PHE A 69 -9.90 6.79 -0.60
CA PHE A 69 -10.21 8.21 -0.79
C PHE A 69 -8.93 9.05 -0.63
N SER A 70 -9.02 10.33 -0.95
CA SER A 70 -7.88 11.26 -0.73
C SER A 70 -7.37 11.27 0.70
N VAL A 71 -8.27 11.01 1.66
CA VAL A 71 -7.94 10.69 3.05
C VAL A 71 -8.61 9.36 3.35
N THR A 72 -7.81 8.33 3.56
CA THR A 72 -8.27 6.99 3.91
C THR A 72 -8.15 6.80 5.41
N GLU A 73 -9.28 6.48 6.04
CA GLU A 73 -9.31 6.15 7.46
C GLU A 73 -8.94 4.68 7.65
N TYR A 74 -7.99 4.46 8.51
CA TYR A 74 -7.64 3.13 8.99
C TYR A 74 -8.04 3.01 10.45
N LYS A 75 -8.91 2.05 10.78
CA LYS A 75 -9.34 1.78 12.14
C LYS A 75 -8.93 0.37 12.55
N HIS A 76 -8.23 0.28 13.66
CA HIS A 76 -7.98 -0.98 14.36
C HIS A 76 -8.87 -1.04 15.59
N GLU A 77 -9.62 -2.10 15.71
CA GLU A 77 -10.52 -2.35 16.83
C GLU A 77 -10.14 -3.66 17.49
N ILE A 78 -9.98 -3.59 18.78
CA ILE A 78 -9.76 -4.76 19.64
C ILE A 78 -11.10 -5.08 20.27
N SER A 79 -11.66 -6.22 19.92
CA SER A 79 -12.94 -6.66 20.45
C SER A 79 -12.73 -7.42 21.76
N ASP A 80 -13.47 -7.04 22.78
CA ASP A 80 -13.56 -7.83 24.01
C ASP A 80 -14.24 -9.18 23.69
N ILE A 81 -13.52 -10.26 23.92
CA ILE A 81 -14.06 -11.62 23.81
C ILE A 81 -14.45 -12.20 25.15
N GLY A 82 -14.77 -11.32 26.11
CA GLY A 82 -15.44 -11.67 27.38
C GLY A 82 -14.49 -12.00 28.53
N GLN A 83 -13.21 -11.58 28.46
CA GLN A 83 -12.22 -12.09 29.42
C GLN A 83 -11.25 -11.03 29.95
N GLY A 84 -11.64 -9.79 29.96
CA GLY A 84 -10.82 -8.71 30.50
C GLY A 84 -10.08 -7.94 29.42
N THR A 85 -8.94 -7.37 29.76
CA THR A 85 -8.25 -6.42 28.90
C THR A 85 -7.40 -7.13 27.85
N ASP A 86 -7.70 -6.91 26.58
CA ASP A 86 -6.88 -7.32 25.45
C ASP A 86 -5.97 -6.16 25.03
N TYR A 87 -4.67 -6.36 25.01
CA TYR A 87 -3.69 -5.37 24.58
C TYR A 87 -3.00 -5.82 23.29
N GLN A 88 -3.09 -5.00 22.30
CA GLN A 88 -2.44 -5.21 21.00
C GLN A 88 -1.72 -3.94 20.57
N ASN A 89 -0.51 -4.09 20.04
CA ASN A 89 0.28 -3.00 19.49
C ASN A 89 0.43 -3.18 17.98
N ILE A 90 0.16 -2.12 17.22
CA ILE A 90 0.45 -2.09 15.79
C ILE A 90 1.92 -1.73 15.62
N ALA A 91 2.70 -2.63 15.05
CA ALA A 91 4.11 -2.41 14.75
C ALA A 91 4.29 -1.66 13.42
N SER A 92 3.50 -2.01 12.41
CA SER A 92 3.51 -1.31 11.11
C SER A 92 2.22 -1.52 10.35
N ILE A 93 1.92 -0.57 9.47
CA ILE A 93 0.85 -0.64 8.47
C ILE A 93 1.46 -0.23 7.14
N ASN A 94 1.29 -1.05 6.12
CA ASN A 94 1.62 -0.75 4.74
C ASN A 94 0.35 -0.81 3.90
N LEU A 95 0.16 0.19 3.06
CA LEU A 95 -0.96 0.26 2.13
C LEU A 95 -0.41 0.41 0.72
N PHE A 96 -0.81 -0.51 -0.15
CA PHE A 96 -0.43 -0.53 -1.56
C PHE A 96 -1.69 -0.35 -2.40
N TYR A 97 -1.70 0.64 -3.25
CA TYR A 97 -2.87 0.95 -4.08
C TYR A 97 -2.46 1.40 -5.48
N PRO A 98 -3.29 1.11 -6.48
CA PRO A 98 -3.10 1.64 -7.82
C PRO A 98 -3.15 3.17 -7.81
N HIS A 99 -2.18 3.79 -8.46
CA HIS A 99 -2.02 5.23 -8.50
C HIS A 99 -2.12 5.71 -9.96
N THR A 100 -2.76 6.86 -10.17
CA THR A 100 -2.63 7.54 -11.46
C THR A 100 -1.23 8.14 -11.55
N PHE A 101 -0.69 8.26 -12.76
CA PHE A 101 0.62 8.88 -12.95
C PHE A 101 0.56 10.41 -12.93
N ASP A 102 -0.30 10.95 -12.05
CA ASP A 102 -0.34 12.36 -11.67
C ASP A 102 0.57 12.57 -10.45
N PHE A 103 1.60 13.38 -10.63
CA PHE A 103 2.63 13.63 -9.61
C PHE A 103 2.37 14.84 -8.72
N SER A 104 1.27 15.54 -8.93
CA SER A 104 0.87 16.60 -8.00
C SER A 104 0.38 16.00 -6.65
N PRO A 105 0.89 16.42 -5.50
CA PRO A 105 1.92 17.43 -5.22
C PRO A 105 3.31 16.86 -4.91
N TYR A 106 3.66 15.69 -5.41
CA TYR A 106 4.86 14.97 -5.01
C TYR A 106 6.12 15.48 -5.69
N ASN A 107 7.19 15.64 -4.92
CA ASN A 107 8.55 15.92 -5.47
C ASN A 107 9.34 14.63 -5.76
N LYS A 108 8.92 13.53 -5.14
CA LYS A 108 9.52 12.21 -5.31
C LYS A 108 8.45 11.16 -5.06
N ILE A 109 8.38 10.16 -5.90
CA ILE A 109 7.49 9.03 -5.74
C ILE A 109 8.23 7.74 -6.09
N HIS A 110 7.88 6.68 -5.39
CA HIS A 110 8.27 5.32 -5.71
C HIS A 110 7.00 4.56 -6.11
N PHE A 111 7.02 3.87 -7.22
CA PHE A 111 5.89 3.06 -7.67
C PHE A 111 6.38 1.77 -8.31
N GLY A 112 5.57 0.74 -8.22
CA GLY A 112 5.77 -0.53 -8.89
C GLY A 112 4.94 -0.59 -10.17
N LEU A 113 5.45 -1.29 -11.16
CA LEU A 113 4.71 -1.63 -12.37
C LEU A 113 4.49 -3.14 -12.40
N PRO A 114 3.32 -3.61 -12.86
CA PRO A 114 3.11 -5.02 -13.06
C PRO A 114 4.11 -5.54 -14.10
N PHE A 115 4.72 -6.67 -13.82
CA PHE A 115 5.59 -7.34 -14.78
C PHE A 115 4.77 -7.84 -15.98
N ILE A 116 5.18 -7.45 -17.18
CA ILE A 116 4.62 -7.95 -18.43
C ILE A 116 5.77 -8.52 -19.27
N ALA A 117 5.83 -9.85 -19.38
CA ALA A 117 6.91 -10.53 -20.06
C ALA A 117 7.03 -10.06 -21.52
N ASN A 118 8.25 -9.76 -21.96
CA ASN A 118 8.59 -9.41 -23.33
C ASN A 118 7.89 -8.15 -23.89
N GLN A 119 7.36 -7.28 -23.02
CA GLN A 119 6.72 -6.04 -23.45
C GLN A 119 7.39 -4.83 -22.82
N LYS A 120 7.55 -3.78 -23.59
CA LYS A 120 7.88 -2.45 -23.10
C LYS A 120 6.60 -1.80 -22.57
N GLN A 121 6.70 -1.13 -21.44
CA GLN A 121 5.58 -0.38 -20.88
C GLN A 121 5.74 1.10 -21.17
N ARG A 122 4.71 1.71 -21.71
CA ARG A 122 4.66 3.16 -21.97
C ARG A 122 3.84 3.81 -20.87
N ILE A 123 4.40 4.81 -20.22
CA ILE A 123 3.78 5.54 -19.12
C ILE A 123 3.70 7.01 -19.50
N THR A 124 2.55 7.62 -19.26
CA THR A 124 2.34 9.05 -19.37
C THR A 124 2.31 9.65 -17.96
N LEU A 125 3.23 10.57 -17.69
CA LEU A 125 3.36 11.27 -16.42
C LEU A 125 2.78 12.68 -16.58
N THR A 126 1.95 13.10 -15.61
CA THR A 126 1.36 14.43 -15.59
C THR A 126 1.75 15.19 -14.32
N HIS A 127 1.68 16.52 -14.36
CA HIS A 127 1.94 17.42 -13.23
C HIS A 127 3.26 17.16 -12.49
N LEU A 128 4.33 16.85 -13.24
CA LEU A 128 5.65 16.74 -12.65
C LEU A 128 6.09 18.10 -12.09
N PRO A 129 6.54 18.17 -10.83
CA PRO A 129 7.02 19.39 -10.24
C PRO A 129 8.29 19.87 -10.97
N ASN A 130 8.41 21.18 -11.16
CA ASN A 130 9.57 21.83 -11.78
C ASN A 130 9.87 21.39 -13.22
N SER A 131 9.05 21.86 -14.16
CA SER A 131 9.28 21.67 -15.59
C SER A 131 10.64 22.22 -16.11
N ASN A 132 11.37 22.96 -15.28
CA ASN A 132 12.69 23.53 -15.61
C ASN A 132 13.87 22.76 -15.02
N GLY A 133 13.63 21.68 -14.29
CA GLY A 133 14.66 20.86 -13.68
C GLY A 133 14.89 19.54 -14.42
N ASP A 134 16.00 18.90 -14.12
CA ASP A 134 16.30 17.54 -14.58
C ASP A 134 15.34 16.55 -13.93
N ILE A 135 14.33 16.10 -14.67
CA ILE A 135 13.48 15.02 -14.25
C ILE A 135 14.20 13.71 -14.58
N ARG A 136 14.36 12.85 -13.60
CA ARG A 136 15.05 11.57 -13.76
C ARG A 136 14.18 10.43 -13.23
N LEU A 137 14.10 9.37 -14.01
CA LEU A 137 13.50 8.11 -13.61
C LEU A 137 14.58 7.07 -13.48
N TYR A 138 14.60 6.38 -12.35
CA TYR A 138 15.55 5.32 -12.04
C TYR A 138 14.81 3.99 -11.91
N ILE A 139 15.42 2.93 -12.41
CA ILE A 139 14.97 1.57 -12.15
C ILE A 139 15.71 1.11 -10.89
N LEU A 140 14.98 0.79 -9.81
CA LEU A 140 15.60 0.47 -8.51
C LEU A 140 16.31 -0.90 -8.48
N ASP A 141 15.92 -1.83 -9.33
CA ASP A 141 16.59 -3.12 -9.48
C ASP A 141 17.96 -2.99 -10.17
N ASP A 142 18.15 -1.87 -10.90
CA ASP A 142 19.38 -1.51 -11.57
C ASP A 142 19.62 -0.02 -11.37
N VAL A 143 20.13 0.32 -10.18
CA VAL A 143 20.33 1.70 -9.70
C VAL A 143 21.15 2.60 -10.64
N ASN A 144 21.86 2.01 -11.56
CA ASN A 144 22.64 2.76 -12.57
C ASN A 144 21.86 3.05 -13.83
N LYS A 145 20.62 2.56 -13.94
CA LYS A 145 19.83 2.72 -15.14
C LYS A 145 18.86 3.90 -15.04
N ILE A 146 19.21 4.96 -15.73
CA ILE A 146 18.33 6.11 -15.95
C ILE A 146 17.50 5.85 -17.20
N VAL A 147 16.19 5.99 -17.08
CA VAL A 147 15.28 5.87 -18.22
C VAL A 147 15.07 7.24 -18.84
N PRO A 148 15.27 7.39 -20.18
CA PRO A 148 14.99 8.64 -20.85
C PRO A 148 13.53 9.06 -20.75
N ILE A 149 13.30 10.34 -20.51
CA ILE A 149 11.97 10.95 -20.41
C ILE A 149 11.80 11.92 -21.59
N THR A 150 10.70 11.81 -22.31
CA THR A 150 10.36 12.70 -23.42
C THR A 150 9.30 13.71 -22.98
N ASN A 151 9.57 14.99 -23.16
CA ASN A 151 8.62 16.07 -22.88
C ASN A 151 7.73 16.35 -24.10
N HIS A 152 6.40 16.37 -23.86
CA HIS A 152 5.36 16.67 -24.85
C HIS A 152 4.56 17.94 -24.50
N ASN A 153 5.17 18.95 -23.88
CA ASN A 153 4.59 20.20 -23.41
C ASN A 153 3.61 20.07 -22.24
N ASN A 154 2.62 19.19 -22.32
CA ASN A 154 1.59 19.04 -21.29
C ASN A 154 1.74 17.74 -20.48
N PHE A 155 2.55 16.84 -20.96
CA PHE A 155 2.82 15.56 -20.29
C PHE A 155 4.22 15.06 -20.64
N TRP A 156 4.68 14.13 -19.86
CA TRP A 156 5.95 13.46 -20.05
C TRP A 156 5.72 11.99 -20.37
N GLU A 157 6.50 11.48 -21.29
CA GLU A 157 6.41 10.10 -21.70
C GLU A 157 7.67 9.34 -21.34
N VAL A 158 7.47 8.14 -20.82
CA VAL A 158 8.54 7.22 -20.50
C VAL A 158 8.24 5.85 -21.12
N VAL A 159 9.25 5.27 -21.73
CA VAL A 159 9.19 3.89 -22.19
C VAL A 159 10.09 3.05 -21.30
N ILE A 160 9.47 2.28 -20.42
CA ILE A 160 10.19 1.35 -19.56
C ILE A 160 10.63 0.15 -20.39
N PRO A 161 11.93 -0.17 -20.41
CA PRO A 161 12.41 -1.35 -21.12
C PRO A 161 11.80 -2.62 -20.50
N THR A 162 11.77 -3.69 -21.26
CA THR A 162 11.31 -5.00 -20.78
C THR A 162 12.06 -5.37 -19.51
N ALA A 163 11.32 -5.53 -18.42
CA ALA A 163 11.89 -6.01 -17.18
C ALA A 163 12.18 -7.51 -17.27
N ILE A 164 13.28 -7.95 -16.69
CA ILE A 164 13.62 -9.37 -16.60
C ILE A 164 12.96 -9.98 -15.36
N ASN A 165 12.64 -9.16 -14.36
CA ASN A 165 11.99 -9.52 -13.10
C ASN A 165 11.03 -8.40 -12.69
N ASP A 166 10.30 -8.59 -11.59
CA ASP A 166 9.44 -7.56 -10.99
C ASP A 166 10.23 -6.28 -10.73
N THR A 167 9.97 -5.27 -11.53
CA THR A 167 10.71 -4.02 -11.46
C THR A 167 9.95 -3.04 -10.57
N ILE A 168 10.56 -2.58 -9.52
CA ILE A 168 10.11 -1.45 -8.70
C ILE A 168 10.82 -0.20 -9.19
N ILE A 169 10.06 0.82 -9.51
CA ILE A 169 10.59 2.08 -10.04
C ILE A 169 10.35 3.19 -9.03
#